data_2880521d9ebac51a4f579cdaad33582e
#
_entry.id   2880521d9ebac51a4f579cdaad33582e
#
_cell.length_a   1.000
_cell.length_b   1.000
_cell.length_c   1.000
_cell.angle_alpha   90.00
_cell.angle_beta   90.00
_cell.angle_gamma   90.00
#
_symmetry.space_group_name_H-M   'P 1'
#
loop_
_entity.id
_entity.type
_entity.pdbx_description
1 polymer ?
#
loop_
_entity_poly.entity_id
_entity_poly.type
_entity_poly.pdbx_seq_one_letter_code
_entity_poly.pdbx_strand_id
1 'polypeptide(L)'
;FRLWNAIQYYFPYKYLLKDNWNEILLNHIPLFLEITSRMDYESALKRFIAEIHDTHAGIYGGPTKKYLVPVVIRFIEGKAVVTEYYELKSEFKEEKQILQPGDVILRINSEAVDSIIKRITPYISASNEASLLRRIAVDELLWSNDTLLYVDYERNGVVEKSRIKCLPNRMRESTIFEKPHPLVTVLPSDILYLYLGSNIGGKVPQEIKAKKMIIDLRAYPVMKKIEGYWEYNTLYPSSTNFSIFTHGSLLQPGLFTFGPIIKAGKEN
;
A
#
# COMPACT_ATOMS: atom_id res chain seq x y z
N PHE A 1 22.76 8.92 -13.44
CA PHE A 1 23.09 10.25 -12.88
C PHE A 1 21.90 11.18 -12.72
N ARG A 2 20.97 11.31 -13.69
CA ARG A 2 19.82 12.23 -13.56
C ARG A 2 18.94 11.87 -12.36
N LEU A 3 18.64 10.59 -12.18
CA LEU A 3 17.83 10.10 -11.05
C LEU A 3 18.57 10.34 -9.72
N TRP A 4 19.87 10.03 -9.67
CA TRP A 4 20.68 10.29 -8.48
C TRP A 4 20.68 11.78 -8.10
N ASN A 5 20.87 12.68 -9.07
CA ASN A 5 20.81 14.12 -8.86
C ASN A 5 19.42 14.57 -8.36
N ALA A 6 18.34 14.03 -8.93
CA ALA A 6 17.00 14.39 -8.49
C ALA A 6 16.80 14.05 -7.00
N ILE A 7 17.23 12.87 -6.56
CA ILE A 7 17.15 12.46 -5.16
C ILE A 7 18.13 13.28 -4.31
N GLN A 8 19.37 13.49 -4.79
CA GLN A 8 20.38 14.26 -4.08
C GLN A 8 19.91 15.65 -3.68
N TYR A 9 19.20 16.34 -4.58
CA TYR A 9 18.84 17.74 -4.39
C TYR A 9 17.38 17.97 -3.99
N TYR A 10 16.48 17.04 -4.28
CA TYR A 10 15.04 17.26 -4.10
C TYR A 10 14.38 16.30 -3.13
N PHE A 11 15.03 15.17 -2.75
CA PHE A 11 14.42 14.25 -1.78
C PHE A 11 14.58 14.81 -0.35
N PRO A 12 13.48 15.23 0.30
CA PRO A 12 13.55 15.95 1.56
C PRO A 12 13.99 15.08 2.73
N TYR A 13 13.82 13.75 2.62
CA TYR A 13 14.12 12.79 3.68
C TYR A 13 15.45 12.05 3.49
N LYS A 14 16.34 12.56 2.66
CA LYS A 14 17.65 11.96 2.40
C LYS A 14 18.46 11.75 3.69
N TYR A 15 18.31 12.60 4.66
CA TYR A 15 18.98 12.48 5.98
C TYR A 15 18.52 11.26 6.80
N LEU A 16 17.41 10.61 6.43
CA LEU A 16 16.92 9.37 7.05
C LEU A 16 17.50 8.10 6.40
N LEU A 17 18.23 8.23 5.29
CA LEU A 17 18.86 7.10 4.64
C LEU A 17 19.97 6.56 5.55
N LYS A 18 20.05 5.24 5.68
CA LYS A 18 21.08 4.57 6.49
C LYS A 18 22.45 4.69 5.86
N ASP A 19 22.50 4.60 4.53
CA ASP A 19 23.72 4.58 3.75
C ASP A 19 23.99 5.92 3.08
N ASN A 20 25.25 6.23 2.87
CA ASN A 20 25.66 7.43 2.19
C ASN A 20 25.18 7.40 0.72
N TRP A 21 24.45 8.43 0.31
CA TRP A 21 23.84 8.48 -1.03
C TRP A 21 24.89 8.44 -2.17
N ASN A 22 26.12 8.94 -1.92
CA ASN A 22 27.22 8.84 -2.88
C ASN A 22 27.72 7.39 -3.00
N GLU A 23 27.81 6.65 -1.90
CA GLU A 23 28.21 5.24 -1.90
C GLU A 23 27.18 4.38 -2.59
N ILE A 24 25.90 4.66 -2.39
CA ILE A 24 24.79 4.00 -3.12
C ILE A 24 24.98 4.16 -4.63
N LEU A 25 25.32 5.37 -5.11
CA LEU A 25 25.60 5.57 -6.53
C LEU A 25 26.77 4.69 -6.99
N LEU A 26 27.89 4.73 -6.28
CA LEU A 26 29.09 3.98 -6.66
C LEU A 26 28.84 2.47 -6.71
N ASN A 27 28.08 1.95 -5.75
CA ASN A 27 27.72 0.52 -5.67
C ASN A 27 26.78 0.09 -6.81
N HIS A 28 26.01 1.02 -7.39
CA HIS A 28 25.05 0.69 -8.46
C HIS A 28 25.63 0.93 -9.86
N ILE A 29 26.70 1.68 -10.04
CA ILE A 29 27.34 1.90 -11.36
C ILE A 29 27.61 0.57 -12.09
N PRO A 30 28.23 -0.46 -11.47
CA PRO A 30 28.49 -1.72 -12.15
C PRO A 30 27.22 -2.36 -12.73
N LEU A 31 26.11 -2.32 -12.01
CA LEU A 31 24.84 -2.89 -12.48
C LEU A 31 24.35 -2.20 -13.77
N PHE A 32 24.58 -0.89 -13.89
CA PHE A 32 24.19 -0.15 -15.10
C PHE A 32 25.13 -0.38 -16.28
N LEU A 33 26.37 -0.77 -16.04
CA LEU A 33 27.33 -1.11 -17.10
C LEU A 33 27.08 -2.49 -17.72
N GLU A 34 26.45 -3.40 -16.99
CA GLU A 34 26.14 -4.75 -17.43
C GLU A 34 24.78 -4.87 -18.16
N ILE A 35 24.06 -3.77 -18.34
CA ILE A 35 22.74 -3.76 -18.95
C ILE A 35 22.83 -4.12 -20.43
N THR A 36 22.09 -5.16 -20.82
CA THR A 36 21.99 -5.62 -22.21
C THR A 36 20.58 -5.49 -22.77
N SER A 37 19.59 -5.31 -21.91
CA SER A 37 18.18 -5.23 -22.30
C SER A 37 17.43 -4.13 -21.57
N ARG A 38 16.27 -3.75 -22.09
CA ARG A 38 15.35 -2.85 -21.40
C ARG A 38 14.91 -3.41 -20.04
N MET A 39 14.72 -4.70 -19.94
CA MET A 39 14.32 -5.35 -18.67
C MET A 39 15.41 -5.23 -17.59
N ASP A 40 16.68 -5.40 -17.99
CA ASP A 40 17.83 -5.22 -17.09
C ASP A 40 17.88 -3.78 -16.59
N TYR A 41 17.67 -2.82 -17.50
CA TYR A 41 17.64 -1.40 -17.16
C TYR A 41 16.52 -1.05 -16.15
N GLU A 42 15.31 -1.55 -16.38
CA GLU A 42 14.19 -1.35 -15.47
C GLU A 42 14.45 -2.02 -14.10
N SER A 43 15.06 -3.19 -14.10
CA SER A 43 15.45 -3.90 -12.88
C SER A 43 16.53 -3.13 -12.09
N ALA A 44 17.55 -2.64 -12.76
CA ALA A 44 18.60 -1.82 -12.14
C ALA A 44 18.04 -0.52 -11.57
N LEU A 45 17.11 0.15 -12.28
CA LEU A 45 16.41 1.32 -11.76
C LEU A 45 15.57 1.02 -10.54
N LYS A 46 14.82 -0.10 -10.53
CA LYS A 46 14.02 -0.52 -9.37
C LYS A 46 14.91 -0.76 -8.15
N ARG A 47 16.04 -1.46 -8.34
CA ARG A 47 17.01 -1.67 -7.25
C ARG A 47 17.55 -0.35 -6.71
N PHE A 48 17.93 0.56 -7.60
CA PHE A 48 18.44 1.86 -7.21
C PHE A 48 17.40 2.71 -6.45
N ILE A 49 16.14 2.70 -6.89
CA ILE A 49 15.04 3.41 -6.20
C ILE A 49 14.70 2.75 -4.86
N ALA A 50 14.87 1.44 -4.73
CA ALA A 50 14.60 0.75 -3.47
C ALA A 50 15.48 1.25 -2.31
N GLU A 51 16.68 1.73 -2.59
CA GLU A 51 17.61 2.29 -1.60
C GLU A 51 17.08 3.58 -0.92
N ILE A 52 16.05 4.22 -1.48
CA ILE A 52 15.44 5.42 -0.88
C ILE A 52 14.60 5.04 0.35
N HIS A 53 14.16 3.79 0.45
CA HIS A 53 13.27 3.31 1.51
C HIS A 53 11.99 4.15 1.70
N ASP A 54 11.43 4.66 0.61
CA ASP A 54 10.17 5.40 0.62
C ASP A 54 9.07 4.62 -0.12
N THR A 55 7.97 4.34 0.56
CA THR A 55 6.84 3.59 -0.01
C THR A 55 6.22 4.29 -1.23
N HIS A 56 6.38 5.60 -1.38
CA HIS A 56 5.90 6.35 -2.55
C HIS A 56 6.88 6.33 -3.72
N ALA A 57 8.12 5.90 -3.49
CA ALA A 57 9.10 5.79 -4.57
C ALA A 57 8.90 4.49 -5.37
N GLY A 58 8.99 4.59 -6.69
CA GLY A 58 8.85 3.44 -7.57
C GLY A 58 9.09 3.78 -9.03
N ILE A 59 9.35 2.75 -9.83
CA ILE A 59 9.41 2.86 -11.28
C ILE A 59 8.11 2.27 -11.84
N TYR A 60 7.39 3.09 -12.56
CA TYR A 60 6.10 2.75 -13.17
C TYR A 60 6.25 2.66 -14.69
N GLY A 61 5.43 1.82 -15.33
CA GLY A 61 5.36 1.73 -16.81
C GLY A 61 6.12 0.59 -17.46
N GLY A 62 6.68 -0.34 -16.71
CA GLY A 62 7.24 -1.60 -17.25
C GLY A 62 6.18 -2.64 -17.61
N PRO A 63 6.57 -3.83 -18.15
CA PRO A 63 5.65 -4.92 -18.39
C PRO A 63 5.00 -5.35 -17.09
N THR A 64 3.68 -5.21 -17.03
CA THR A 64 2.89 -5.63 -15.88
C THR A 64 2.44 -7.09 -16.06
N LYS A 65 2.44 -7.85 -14.98
CA LYS A 65 1.80 -9.15 -14.95
C LYS A 65 0.31 -9.00 -15.28
N LYS A 66 -0.19 -9.90 -16.14
CA LYS A 66 -1.52 -9.75 -16.77
C LYS A 66 -2.63 -10.42 -16.00
N TYR A 67 -2.29 -11.44 -15.24
CA TYR A 67 -3.22 -12.32 -14.57
C TYR A 67 -2.94 -12.38 -13.07
N LEU A 68 -3.96 -12.66 -12.29
CA LEU A 68 -3.83 -12.89 -10.83
C LEU A 68 -4.86 -13.88 -10.33
N VAL A 69 -4.58 -14.52 -9.22
CA VAL A 69 -5.58 -15.28 -8.47
C VAL A 69 -6.50 -14.29 -7.73
N PRO A 70 -7.83 -14.45 -7.81
CA PRO A 70 -8.78 -13.44 -7.33
C PRO A 70 -9.00 -13.47 -5.81
N VAL A 71 -7.92 -13.49 -5.05
CA VAL A 71 -7.94 -13.44 -3.58
C VAL A 71 -7.02 -12.33 -3.07
N VAL A 72 -7.36 -11.78 -1.93
CA VAL A 72 -6.56 -10.80 -1.21
C VAL A 72 -5.65 -11.53 -0.23
N ILE A 73 -4.35 -11.24 -0.29
CA ILE A 73 -3.37 -11.74 0.66
C ILE A 73 -2.95 -10.63 1.62
N ARG A 74 -2.82 -10.98 2.89
CA ARG A 74 -2.18 -10.17 3.91
C ARG A 74 -1.13 -10.99 4.66
N PHE A 75 -0.08 -10.34 5.11
CA PHE A 75 0.85 -10.96 6.05
C PHE A 75 0.29 -10.83 7.46
N ILE A 76 0.07 -11.97 8.11
CA ILE A 76 -0.41 -12.09 9.49
C ILE A 76 0.58 -12.98 10.22
N GLU A 77 1.21 -12.48 11.27
CA GLU A 77 2.24 -13.21 12.03
C GLU A 77 3.35 -13.78 11.13
N GLY A 78 3.77 -13.01 10.10
CA GLY A 78 4.81 -13.41 9.15
C GLY A 78 4.35 -14.39 8.06
N LYS A 79 3.09 -14.84 8.06
CA LYS A 79 2.55 -15.79 7.09
C LYS A 79 1.71 -15.08 6.04
N ALA A 80 1.79 -15.51 4.79
CA ALA A 80 0.96 -15.00 3.70
C ALA A 80 -0.42 -15.67 3.76
N VAL A 81 -1.41 -14.98 4.29
CA VAL A 81 -2.76 -15.49 4.54
C VAL A 81 -3.75 -14.92 3.54
N VAL A 82 -4.58 -15.77 2.96
CA VAL A 82 -5.76 -15.35 2.20
C VAL A 82 -6.79 -14.77 3.16
N THR A 83 -7.19 -13.52 2.96
CA THR A 83 -8.13 -12.85 3.87
C THR A 83 -9.50 -12.61 3.27
N GLU A 84 -9.56 -12.37 1.98
CA GLU A 84 -10.79 -11.97 1.29
C GLU A 84 -10.74 -12.41 -0.18
N TYR A 85 -11.88 -12.36 -0.86
CA TYR A 85 -11.96 -12.43 -2.31
C TYR A 85 -12.04 -11.03 -2.91
N TYR A 86 -11.48 -10.87 -4.12
CA TYR A 86 -11.77 -9.66 -4.90
C TYR A 86 -13.24 -9.63 -5.29
N GLU A 87 -13.84 -8.46 -5.30
CA GLU A 87 -15.12 -8.26 -5.94
C GLU A 87 -14.94 -8.37 -7.46
N LEU A 88 -15.63 -9.33 -8.06
CA LEU A 88 -15.51 -9.66 -9.47
C LEU A 88 -16.64 -9.02 -10.27
N LYS A 89 -16.30 -8.53 -11.46
CA LYS A 89 -17.28 -8.12 -12.45
C LYS A 89 -18.21 -9.28 -12.81
N SER A 90 -19.42 -8.96 -13.24
CA SER A 90 -20.47 -9.94 -13.53
C SER A 90 -20.01 -11.10 -14.42
N GLU A 91 -19.18 -10.82 -15.42
CA GLU A 91 -18.64 -11.79 -16.37
C GLU A 91 -17.69 -12.85 -15.75
N PHE A 92 -17.20 -12.62 -14.51
CA PHE A 92 -16.28 -13.52 -13.80
C PHE A 92 -16.88 -14.08 -12.49
N LYS A 93 -18.12 -13.78 -12.15
CA LYS A 93 -18.74 -14.19 -10.88
C LYS A 93 -18.90 -15.71 -10.73
N GLU A 94 -19.04 -16.42 -11.83
CA GLU A 94 -19.18 -17.89 -11.85
C GLU A 94 -17.85 -18.64 -11.69
N GLU A 95 -16.71 -17.93 -11.65
CA GLU A 95 -15.39 -18.56 -11.52
C GLU A 95 -15.19 -19.10 -10.09
N LYS A 96 -15.08 -20.43 -10.02
CA LYS A 96 -14.88 -21.12 -8.73
C LYS A 96 -13.52 -20.80 -8.13
N GLN A 97 -13.52 -20.33 -6.89
CA GLN A 97 -12.31 -20.08 -6.13
C GLN A 97 -11.87 -21.35 -5.39
N ILE A 98 -10.60 -21.73 -5.55
CA ILE A 98 -9.99 -22.88 -4.87
C ILE A 98 -9.48 -22.43 -3.49
N LEU A 99 -8.74 -21.30 -3.46
CA LEU A 99 -8.26 -20.72 -2.20
C LEU A 99 -9.43 -20.09 -1.44
N GLN A 100 -9.34 -20.13 -0.11
CA GLN A 100 -10.38 -19.62 0.80
C GLN A 100 -9.76 -18.71 1.86
N PRO A 101 -10.50 -17.77 2.41
CA PRO A 101 -10.05 -17.02 3.58
C PRO A 101 -9.64 -17.96 4.72
N GLY A 102 -8.45 -17.71 5.27
CA GLY A 102 -7.78 -18.55 6.26
C GLY A 102 -6.69 -19.48 5.69
N ASP A 103 -6.64 -19.69 4.38
CA ASP A 103 -5.54 -20.46 3.78
C ASP A 103 -4.21 -19.71 3.93
N VAL A 104 -3.16 -20.44 4.29
CA VAL A 104 -1.79 -19.92 4.37
C VAL A 104 -1.02 -20.36 3.12
N ILE A 105 -0.56 -19.44 2.32
CA ILE A 105 0.22 -19.73 1.12
C ILE A 105 1.64 -20.09 1.51
N LEU A 106 2.10 -21.26 1.11
CA LEU A 106 3.43 -21.78 1.43
C LEU A 106 4.39 -21.69 0.25
N ARG A 107 3.91 -22.06 -0.96
CA ARG A 107 4.71 -22.05 -2.19
C ARG A 107 3.90 -21.61 -3.38
N ILE A 108 4.55 -20.95 -4.32
CA ILE A 108 3.99 -20.58 -5.63
C ILE A 108 4.95 -21.07 -6.69
N ASN A 109 4.48 -21.89 -7.65
CA ASN A 109 5.30 -22.54 -8.69
C ASN A 109 6.55 -23.21 -8.09
N SER A 110 6.37 -23.95 -6.98
CA SER A 110 7.42 -24.65 -6.23
C SER A 110 8.41 -23.76 -5.46
N GLU A 111 8.37 -22.44 -5.63
CA GLU A 111 9.20 -21.50 -4.85
C GLU A 111 8.49 -21.18 -3.53
N ALA A 112 9.21 -21.28 -2.40
CA ALA A 112 8.67 -20.91 -1.10
C ALA A 112 8.41 -19.41 -1.01
N VAL A 113 7.34 -19.00 -0.31
CA VAL A 113 6.98 -17.57 -0.14
C VAL A 113 8.14 -16.76 0.42
N ASP A 114 8.87 -17.27 1.40
CA ASP A 114 10.04 -16.61 1.98
C ASP A 114 11.17 -16.39 0.96
N SER A 115 11.36 -17.33 0.04
CA SER A 115 12.34 -17.21 -1.05
C SER A 115 11.90 -16.14 -2.06
N ILE A 116 10.61 -16.11 -2.38
CA ILE A 116 10.03 -15.07 -3.22
C ILE A 116 10.24 -13.69 -2.59
N ILE A 117 9.93 -13.54 -1.28
CA ILE A 117 10.12 -12.30 -0.54
C ILE A 117 11.58 -11.85 -0.64
N LYS A 118 12.53 -12.73 -0.30
CA LYS A 118 13.96 -12.41 -0.36
C LYS A 118 14.42 -11.98 -1.75
N ARG A 119 13.93 -12.66 -2.81
CA ARG A 119 14.29 -12.39 -4.19
C ARG A 119 13.78 -11.04 -4.68
N ILE A 120 12.56 -10.63 -4.29
CA ILE A 120 11.92 -9.42 -4.79
C ILE A 120 12.14 -8.19 -3.92
N THR A 121 12.46 -8.35 -2.64
CA THR A 121 12.73 -7.23 -1.70
C THR A 121 13.70 -6.19 -2.27
N PRO A 122 14.83 -6.54 -2.92
CA PRO A 122 15.76 -5.54 -3.44
C PRO A 122 15.19 -4.63 -4.54
N TYR A 123 14.01 -4.93 -5.07
CA TYR A 123 13.37 -4.18 -6.15
C TYR A 123 12.19 -3.33 -5.68
N ILE A 124 11.90 -3.34 -4.38
CA ILE A 124 10.72 -2.66 -3.81
C ILE A 124 11.18 -1.62 -2.78
N SER A 125 10.91 -0.35 -3.09
CA SER A 125 11.10 0.72 -2.11
C SER A 125 9.96 0.69 -1.09
N ALA A 126 10.30 0.65 0.19
CA ALA A 126 9.32 0.66 1.26
C ALA A 126 9.90 1.31 2.52
N SER A 127 9.10 2.10 3.23
CA SER A 127 9.54 2.84 4.42
C SER A 127 9.73 1.95 5.65
N ASN A 128 9.13 0.76 5.65
CA ASN A 128 9.24 -0.23 6.72
C ASN A 128 8.84 -1.62 6.21
N GLU A 129 9.11 -2.65 7.03
CA GLU A 129 8.81 -4.03 6.71
C GLU A 129 7.31 -4.28 6.45
N ALA A 130 6.41 -3.70 7.23
CA ALA A 130 4.97 -3.86 7.05
C ALA A 130 4.51 -3.33 5.68
N SER A 131 5.03 -2.19 5.25
CA SER A 131 4.78 -1.62 3.92
C SER A 131 5.38 -2.48 2.81
N LEU A 132 6.58 -3.02 3.01
CA LEU A 132 7.23 -3.95 2.09
C LEU A 132 6.38 -5.20 1.88
N LEU A 133 6.03 -5.89 2.95
CA LEU A 133 5.22 -7.11 2.91
C LEU A 133 3.83 -6.86 2.30
N ARG A 134 3.21 -5.71 2.62
CA ARG A 134 1.95 -5.31 1.97
C ARG A 134 2.09 -5.18 0.46
N ARG A 135 3.13 -4.51 -0.03
CA ARG A 135 3.38 -4.38 -1.48
C ARG A 135 3.64 -5.72 -2.13
N ILE A 136 4.42 -6.57 -1.50
CA ILE A 136 4.67 -7.93 -1.97
C ILE A 136 3.37 -8.74 -2.08
N ALA A 137 2.52 -8.67 -1.05
CA ALA A 137 1.24 -9.37 -1.05
C ALA A 137 0.29 -8.89 -2.17
N VAL A 138 0.22 -7.57 -2.37
CA VAL A 138 -0.73 -6.95 -3.30
C VAL A 138 -0.26 -7.01 -4.75
N ASP A 139 1.05 -6.83 -5.00
CA ASP A 139 1.57 -6.58 -6.35
C ASP A 139 2.37 -7.75 -6.92
N GLU A 140 2.77 -8.72 -6.08
CA GLU A 140 3.74 -9.73 -6.51
C GLU A 140 3.29 -11.18 -6.34
N LEU A 141 2.76 -11.60 -5.19
CA LEU A 141 2.67 -13.01 -4.83
C LEU A 141 1.83 -13.84 -5.79
N LEU A 142 0.57 -13.51 -5.96
CA LEU A 142 -0.36 -14.29 -6.80
C LEU A 142 -0.61 -13.66 -8.17
N TRP A 143 0.33 -12.85 -8.63
CA TRP A 143 0.35 -12.30 -9.97
C TRP A 143 1.21 -13.13 -10.92
N SER A 144 0.75 -13.28 -12.16
CA SER A 144 1.41 -14.09 -13.18
C SER A 144 1.29 -13.49 -14.58
N ASN A 145 2.19 -13.91 -15.48
CA ASN A 145 2.00 -13.74 -16.92
C ASN A 145 1.31 -14.98 -17.54
N ASP A 146 1.19 -16.06 -16.75
CA ASP A 146 0.50 -17.28 -17.12
C ASP A 146 -0.92 -17.32 -16.55
N THR A 147 -1.80 -18.03 -17.22
CA THR A 147 -3.19 -18.21 -16.80
C THR A 147 -3.36 -19.26 -15.70
N LEU A 148 -2.27 -19.87 -15.25
CA LEU A 148 -2.26 -20.93 -14.24
C LEU A 148 -1.10 -20.74 -13.29
N LEU A 149 -1.34 -20.97 -11.99
CA LEU A 149 -0.33 -21.07 -10.95
C LEU A 149 -0.46 -22.39 -10.19
N TYR A 150 0.67 -22.96 -9.80
CA TYR A 150 0.70 -24.07 -8.85
C TYR A 150 0.94 -23.49 -7.46
N VAL A 151 0.04 -23.78 -6.51
CA VAL A 151 0.09 -23.21 -5.17
C VAL A 151 0.04 -24.33 -4.14
N ASP A 152 1.03 -24.38 -3.24
CA ASP A 152 0.96 -25.17 -2.03
C ASP A 152 0.46 -24.23 -0.91
N TYR A 153 -0.56 -24.66 -0.20
CA TYR A 153 -1.17 -23.89 0.88
C TYR A 153 -1.59 -24.80 2.04
N GLU A 154 -1.62 -24.23 3.24
CA GLU A 154 -2.12 -24.91 4.43
C GLU A 154 -3.56 -24.48 4.71
N ARG A 155 -4.44 -25.46 4.92
CA ARG A 155 -5.83 -25.28 5.35
C ARG A 155 -6.12 -26.17 6.54
N ASN A 156 -6.52 -25.60 7.67
CA ASN A 156 -6.82 -26.34 8.90
C ASN A 156 -5.66 -27.29 9.34
N GLY A 157 -4.42 -26.86 9.17
CA GLY A 157 -3.23 -27.65 9.50
C GLY A 157 -2.84 -28.74 8.49
N VAL A 158 -3.57 -28.84 7.36
CA VAL A 158 -3.27 -29.79 6.28
C VAL A 158 -2.70 -29.04 5.09
N VAL A 159 -1.58 -29.53 4.56
CA VAL A 159 -0.96 -28.98 3.35
C VAL A 159 -1.64 -29.55 2.13
N GLU A 160 -2.18 -28.66 1.31
CA GLU A 160 -2.80 -28.98 0.03
C GLU A 160 -2.01 -28.37 -1.13
N LYS A 161 -2.14 -29.00 -2.31
CA LYS A 161 -1.53 -28.53 -3.56
C LYS A 161 -2.58 -28.41 -4.63
N SER A 162 -2.62 -27.26 -5.29
CA SER A 162 -3.61 -27.02 -6.32
C SER A 162 -3.04 -26.26 -7.49
N ARG A 163 -3.60 -26.57 -8.66
CA ARG A 163 -3.43 -25.79 -9.88
C ARG A 163 -4.55 -24.78 -9.98
N ILE A 164 -4.21 -23.50 -9.89
CA ILE A 164 -5.18 -22.42 -9.76
C ILE A 164 -5.23 -21.60 -11.04
N LYS A 165 -6.44 -21.37 -11.55
CA LYS A 165 -6.68 -20.49 -12.69
C LYS A 165 -6.50 -19.04 -12.25
N CYS A 166 -5.65 -18.32 -12.99
CA CYS A 166 -5.50 -16.88 -12.85
C CYS A 166 -6.48 -16.16 -13.79
N LEU A 167 -7.09 -15.11 -13.32
CA LEU A 167 -8.00 -14.27 -14.09
C LEU A 167 -7.29 -12.99 -14.54
N PRO A 168 -7.71 -12.39 -15.67
CA PRO A 168 -7.13 -11.13 -16.12
C PRO A 168 -7.39 -10.03 -15.10
N ASN A 169 -6.41 -9.14 -14.90
CA ASN A 169 -6.52 -8.06 -13.90
C ASN A 169 -7.80 -7.21 -14.03
N ARG A 170 -8.31 -7.04 -15.25
CA ARG A 170 -9.57 -6.33 -15.53
C ARG A 170 -10.82 -6.97 -14.90
N MET A 171 -10.70 -8.17 -14.31
CA MET A 171 -11.81 -8.88 -13.66
C MET A 171 -12.34 -8.17 -12.42
N ARG A 172 -11.51 -7.37 -11.76
CA ARG A 172 -11.88 -6.68 -10.52
C ARG A 172 -12.89 -5.59 -10.80
N GLU A 173 -13.97 -5.55 -10.02
CA GLU A 173 -14.96 -4.47 -10.05
C GLU A 173 -14.34 -3.16 -9.58
N SER A 174 -13.59 -3.25 -8.48
CA SER A 174 -12.89 -2.11 -7.89
C SER A 174 -11.50 -2.52 -7.44
N THR A 175 -10.56 -1.57 -7.46
CA THR A 175 -9.26 -1.72 -6.80
C THR A 175 -9.33 -1.37 -5.31
N ILE A 176 -10.48 -0.96 -4.83
CA ILE A 176 -10.69 -0.51 -3.45
C ILE A 176 -11.26 -1.69 -2.66
N PHE A 177 -10.47 -2.17 -1.69
CA PHE A 177 -10.78 -3.34 -0.86
C PHE A 177 -11.60 -3.01 0.38
N GLU A 178 -12.09 -1.80 0.50
CA GLU A 178 -12.67 -1.33 1.74
C GLU A 178 -14.19 -1.29 1.65
N LYS A 179 -14.83 -1.96 2.62
CA LYS A 179 -16.26 -1.79 2.83
C LYS A 179 -16.56 -0.32 3.16
N PRO A 180 -17.72 0.21 2.76
CA PRO A 180 -18.11 1.56 3.14
C PRO A 180 -18.08 1.73 4.66
N HIS A 181 -17.33 2.72 5.12
CA HIS A 181 -17.31 3.11 6.52
C HIS A 181 -17.94 4.48 6.70
N PRO A 182 -18.67 4.74 7.78
CA PRO A 182 -19.08 6.10 8.09
C PRO A 182 -17.84 6.95 8.37
N LEU A 183 -17.83 8.17 7.84
CA LEU A 183 -16.74 9.13 8.10
C LEU A 183 -16.58 9.37 9.60
N VAL A 184 -17.69 9.44 10.29
CA VAL A 184 -17.76 9.76 11.72
C VAL A 184 -18.55 8.70 12.44
N THR A 185 -17.98 8.18 13.52
CA THR A 185 -18.64 7.30 14.47
C THR A 185 -18.38 7.80 15.88
N VAL A 186 -19.41 7.93 16.70
CA VAL A 186 -19.26 8.23 18.12
C VAL A 186 -19.18 6.91 18.88
N LEU A 187 -18.02 6.65 19.45
CA LEU A 187 -17.77 5.49 20.29
C LEU A 187 -18.17 5.75 21.75
N PRO A 188 -18.29 4.71 22.58
CA PRO A 188 -18.52 4.88 24.02
C PRO A 188 -17.52 5.86 24.66
N SER A 189 -17.95 6.52 25.75
CA SER A 189 -17.16 7.52 26.48
C SER A 189 -16.82 8.80 25.70
N ASP A 190 -17.75 9.22 24.82
CA ASP A 190 -17.63 10.45 24.02
C ASP A 190 -16.34 10.51 23.19
N ILE A 191 -15.96 9.39 22.60
CA ILE A 191 -14.82 9.31 21.69
C ILE A 191 -15.33 9.45 20.26
N LEU A 192 -14.82 10.43 19.54
CA LEU A 192 -15.05 10.59 18.11
C LEU A 192 -14.06 9.72 17.34
N TYR A 193 -14.59 8.83 16.52
CA TYR A 193 -13.79 8.06 15.56
C TYR A 193 -13.99 8.62 14.16
N LEU A 194 -12.93 9.09 13.53
CA LEU A 194 -12.90 9.60 12.16
C LEU A 194 -12.18 8.58 11.26
N TYR A 195 -12.89 8.07 10.28
CA TYR A 195 -12.32 7.22 9.25
C TYR A 195 -12.07 8.05 7.99
N LEU A 196 -10.80 8.21 7.60
CA LEU A 196 -10.39 9.03 6.47
C LEU A 196 -10.06 8.20 5.21
N GLY A 197 -10.62 7.02 5.08
CA GLY A 197 -10.42 6.15 3.92
C GLY A 197 -11.27 6.54 2.71
N SER A 198 -11.10 5.77 1.66
CA SER A 198 -11.62 6.06 0.33
C SER A 198 -13.11 5.85 0.16
N ASN A 199 -13.69 4.99 0.96
CA ASN A 199 -15.09 4.59 0.84
C ASN A 199 -15.91 5.15 2.00
N ILE A 200 -16.09 6.47 1.99
CA ILE A 200 -16.85 7.17 3.02
C ILE A 200 -18.32 7.11 2.65
N GLY A 201 -19.12 6.52 3.53
CA GLY A 201 -20.58 6.50 3.48
C GLY A 201 -21.17 7.24 4.67
N GLY A 202 -22.40 7.74 4.51
CA GLY A 202 -23.15 8.33 5.60
C GLY A 202 -23.08 9.86 5.71
N LYS A 203 -23.95 10.40 6.56
CA LYS A 203 -24.03 11.84 6.82
C LYS A 203 -23.08 12.19 7.97
N VAL A 204 -22.39 13.31 7.79
CA VAL A 204 -21.62 13.90 8.87
C VAL A 204 -22.58 14.58 9.85
N PRO A 205 -22.53 14.29 11.16
CA PRO A 205 -23.36 15.00 12.14
C PRO A 205 -23.08 16.50 12.11
N GLN A 206 -24.14 17.31 12.23
CA GLN A 206 -24.00 18.76 12.25
C GLN A 206 -23.33 19.27 13.53
N GLU A 207 -23.47 18.55 14.63
CA GLU A 207 -22.85 18.88 15.91
C GLU A 207 -22.20 17.61 16.49
N ILE A 208 -20.93 17.73 16.87
CA ILE A 208 -20.17 16.66 17.51
C ILE A 208 -19.65 17.17 18.84
N LYS A 209 -20.13 16.56 19.90
CA LYS A 209 -19.61 16.79 21.25
C LYS A 209 -18.77 15.58 21.65
N ALA A 210 -17.45 15.72 21.50
CA ALA A 210 -16.52 14.65 21.89
C ALA A 210 -15.37 15.26 22.68
N LYS A 211 -14.92 14.54 23.70
CA LYS A 211 -13.76 14.93 24.52
C LYS A 211 -12.45 14.34 24.02
N LYS A 212 -12.54 13.31 23.19
CA LYS A 212 -11.40 12.58 22.64
C LYS A 212 -11.67 12.25 21.17
N MET A 213 -10.60 12.11 20.39
CA MET A 213 -10.71 11.78 18.98
C MET A 213 -9.68 10.71 18.58
N ILE A 214 -10.12 9.76 17.77
CA ILE A 214 -9.29 8.80 17.05
C ILE A 214 -9.41 9.13 15.58
N ILE A 215 -8.30 9.38 14.92
CA ILE A 215 -8.25 9.55 13.46
C ILE A 215 -7.64 8.29 12.86
N ASP A 216 -8.42 7.59 12.06
CA ASP A 216 -7.96 6.40 11.35
C ASP A 216 -7.42 6.78 9.96
N LEU A 217 -6.11 6.66 9.81
CA LEU A 217 -5.36 6.94 8.58
C LEU A 217 -4.87 5.67 7.89
N ARG A 218 -5.34 4.49 8.29
CA ARG A 218 -4.86 3.21 7.71
C ARG A 218 -5.26 3.03 6.26
N ALA A 219 -6.37 3.64 5.86
CA ALA A 219 -6.83 3.61 4.48
C ALA A 219 -6.27 4.80 3.68
N TYR A 220 -6.07 4.58 2.37
CA TYR A 220 -5.65 5.66 1.49
C TYR A 220 -6.80 6.67 1.34
N PRO A 221 -6.57 7.96 1.61
CA PRO A 221 -7.62 8.97 1.51
C PRO A 221 -8.03 9.19 0.05
N VAL A 222 -9.31 9.26 -0.23
CA VAL A 222 -9.84 9.56 -1.56
C VAL A 222 -10.26 11.00 -1.68
N MET A 223 -9.96 11.54 -2.86
CA MET A 223 -10.45 12.83 -3.32
C MET A 223 -11.95 12.74 -3.66
N LYS A 224 -12.81 12.78 -2.66
CA LYS A 224 -14.24 13.03 -2.89
C LYS A 224 -14.63 14.31 -2.17
N LYS A 225 -15.24 15.22 -2.94
CA LYS A 225 -15.97 16.35 -2.39
C LYS A 225 -17.18 15.79 -1.63
N ILE A 226 -17.16 15.85 -0.34
CA ILE A 226 -18.35 15.60 0.47
C ILE A 226 -19.06 16.93 0.56
N GLU A 227 -20.23 17.03 -0.04
CA GLU A 227 -21.10 18.21 -0.16
C GLU A 227 -20.77 19.33 0.85
N GLY A 228 -19.97 20.32 0.41
CA GLY A 228 -19.66 21.53 1.16
C GLY A 228 -18.60 21.44 2.26
N TYR A 229 -18.14 20.25 2.64
CA TYR A 229 -17.29 20.08 3.84
C TYR A 229 -15.81 19.79 3.56
N TRP A 230 -15.45 19.26 2.39
CA TRP A 230 -14.10 18.74 2.20
C TRP A 230 -13.58 18.89 0.79
N GLU A 231 -12.39 19.41 0.67
CA GLU A 231 -11.51 19.12 -0.45
C GLU A 231 -10.35 18.27 0.08
N TYR A 232 -9.87 17.32 -0.71
CA TYR A 232 -8.77 16.42 -0.38
C TYR A 232 -7.50 17.15 0.11
N ASN A 233 -7.22 18.31 -0.45
CA ASN A 233 -6.11 19.17 -0.03
C ASN A 233 -6.15 19.57 1.44
N THR A 234 -7.28 19.40 2.09
CA THR A 234 -7.45 19.71 3.51
C THR A 234 -7.05 18.57 4.44
N LEU A 235 -6.86 17.36 3.90
CA LEU A 235 -6.40 16.18 4.66
C LEU A 235 -4.89 16.11 4.79
N TYR A 236 -4.15 16.73 3.88
CA TYR A 236 -2.72 16.87 4.03
C TYR A 236 -2.41 18.17 4.76
N PRO A 237 -1.59 18.12 5.81
CA PRO A 237 -1.09 19.35 6.40
C PRO A 237 -0.23 20.06 5.33
N SER A 238 -0.85 20.94 4.55
CA SER A 238 -0.09 22.01 3.97
C SER A 238 0.45 22.76 5.17
N SER A 239 1.70 22.68 5.38
CA SER A 239 2.62 23.39 6.26
C SER A 239 2.09 24.17 7.50
N THR A 240 0.81 24.41 7.70
CA THR A 240 0.33 25.28 8.78
C THR A 240 -1.01 24.95 9.42
N ASN A 241 -1.93 24.24 8.76
CA ASN A 241 -3.24 24.02 9.35
C ASN A 241 -3.79 22.65 8.94
N PHE A 242 -4.24 21.91 9.92
CA PHE A 242 -5.20 20.84 9.71
C PHE A 242 -6.53 21.48 9.30
N SER A 243 -6.66 21.82 8.05
CA SER A 243 -7.86 22.49 7.55
C SER A 243 -9.09 21.58 7.51
N ILE A 244 -8.93 20.29 7.79
CA ILE A 244 -10.00 19.38 8.20
C ILE A 244 -10.94 20.02 9.21
N PHE A 245 -10.43 20.91 10.03
CA PHE A 245 -11.12 21.51 11.14
C PHE A 245 -11.50 22.97 10.91
N THR A 246 -11.11 23.55 9.79
CA THR A 246 -11.37 24.96 9.50
C THR A 246 -12.64 25.19 8.69
N HIS A 247 -13.21 24.17 8.07
CA HIS A 247 -14.34 24.34 7.18
C HIS A 247 -15.67 23.85 7.73
N GLY A 248 -15.88 23.90 8.90
CA GLY A 248 -17.17 23.60 9.37
C GLY A 248 -17.14 23.10 10.78
N SER A 249 -18.02 23.34 11.36
CA SER A 249 -18.65 22.96 12.59
C SER A 249 -18.31 21.57 13.18
N LEU A 250 -17.44 20.78 12.54
CA LEU A 250 -17.08 19.46 13.06
C LEU A 250 -16.20 19.54 14.30
N LEU A 251 -15.27 20.48 14.35
CA LEU A 251 -14.38 20.67 15.48
C LEU A 251 -14.03 22.15 15.63
N GLN A 252 -14.15 22.69 16.81
CA GLN A 252 -13.72 24.06 17.06
C GLN A 252 -12.18 24.13 17.06
N PRO A 253 -11.58 25.14 16.42
CA PRO A 253 -10.15 25.38 16.50
C PRO A 253 -9.71 25.49 17.98
N GLY A 254 -8.69 24.72 18.36
CA GLY A 254 -8.18 24.71 19.72
C GLY A 254 -8.75 23.62 20.64
N LEU A 255 -9.71 22.83 20.19
CA LEU A 255 -10.23 21.71 20.99
C LEU A 255 -9.24 20.55 21.11
N PHE A 256 -8.32 20.41 20.14
CA PHE A 256 -7.30 19.39 20.12
C PHE A 256 -5.93 20.02 19.87
N THR A 257 -5.00 19.74 20.74
CA THR A 257 -3.58 20.05 20.51
C THR A 257 -2.92 18.84 19.88
N PHE A 258 -2.43 19.01 18.66
CA PHE A 258 -1.53 18.04 18.06
C PHE A 258 -0.14 18.24 18.62
N GLY A 259 0.61 17.16 18.81
CA GLY A 259 2.03 17.25 19.14
C GLY A 259 2.81 18.08 18.10
N PRO A 260 4.05 18.46 18.39
CA PRO A 260 4.81 19.32 17.50
C PRO A 260 4.91 18.69 16.12
N ILE A 261 4.50 19.44 15.10
CA ILE A 261 4.69 19.04 13.70
C ILE A 261 6.19 19.15 13.44
N ILE A 262 6.84 18.02 13.25
CA ILE A 262 8.24 18.01 12.80
C ILE A 262 8.24 18.50 11.35
N LYS A 263 8.65 19.74 11.15
CA LYS A 263 8.88 20.25 9.80
C LYS A 263 10.15 19.60 9.26
N ALA A 264 10.02 18.84 8.19
CA ALA A 264 11.18 18.33 7.47
C ALA A 264 12.09 19.51 7.07
N GLY A 265 13.36 19.45 7.45
CA GLY A 265 14.38 20.37 6.95
C GLY A 265 14.72 21.60 7.78
N LYS A 266 14.38 21.66 9.05
CA LYS A 266 15.05 22.59 9.99
C LYS A 266 15.71 21.78 11.10
N GLU A 267 17.02 21.68 11.01
CA GLU A 267 17.85 21.45 12.18
C GLU A 267 17.69 22.67 13.10
N ASN A 268 17.36 22.42 14.35
CA ASN A 268 17.60 23.38 15.44
C ASN A 268 18.96 23.07 16.03
#